data_bf32d484b9fbfa88187d26a5490bb1fb
#
_entry.id   bf32d484b9fbfa88187d26a5490bb1fb
#
_cell.length_a   1.000
_cell.length_b   1.000
_cell.length_c   1.000
_cell.angle_alpha   90.00
_cell.angle_beta   90.00
_cell.angle_gamma   90.00
#
_symmetry.space_group_name_H-M   'P 1'
#
loop_
_entity.id
_entity.type
_entity.pdbx_description
1 polymer ?
#
loop_
_entity_poly.entity_id
_entity_poly.type
_entity_poly.pdbx_seq_one_letter_code
_entity_poly.pdbx_strand_id
1 'polypeptide(L)'
;RGQRVAEVCAPAQFRLLGDQHVMLIVSGDETAELMARTAAGARQLRMQLQEADVHTAIGIGGAYAGVDGLRTSAQEAQHALGYAFSTGETLLFDPELRKASGSLQTDDCPTAALIASTLQSGSGNRALELTGTLFTCMRRRRVHVSECRPVLQRLQILMASHLTREQLQRAPAMLLPQPEYALEEVRLSVERLEGYILQCQAQRNDTPAARCGRMAVEYIGAHYADCDLKLPDLLEHLGVSRSYFSTVFKEKTGQSFVEYLTNLRMEKAKEYLRETGLCTYEIADRIGFADPHYFSLTFRRRTGMTPKQYREAEK
;
A
#
# COMPACT_ATOMS: atom_id res chain seq x y z
N ARG A 1 -7.09 26.18 23.97
CA ARG A 1 -8.03 25.40 23.08
C ARG A 1 -9.30 24.99 23.83
N GLY A 2 -9.24 24.50 25.08
CA GLY A 2 -10.41 24.10 25.86
C GLY A 2 -11.43 25.21 26.19
N GLN A 3 -11.01 26.45 26.37
CA GLN A 3 -11.89 27.57 26.67
C GLN A 3 -12.85 27.92 25.53
N ARG A 4 -12.43 27.87 24.27
CA ARG A 4 -13.32 28.10 23.11
C ARG A 4 -14.38 27.00 22.93
N VAL A 5 -14.09 25.78 23.38
CA VAL A 5 -15.02 24.64 23.30
C VAL A 5 -16.20 24.84 24.28
N ALA A 6 -15.93 25.39 25.47
CA ALA A 6 -16.95 25.65 26.47
C ALA A 6 -17.92 26.79 26.07
N GLU A 7 -17.45 27.76 25.26
CA GLU A 7 -18.29 28.90 24.80
C GLU A 7 -19.32 28.48 23.79
N VAL A 8 -19.08 27.47 22.97
CA VAL A 8 -20.00 26.98 21.92
C VAL A 8 -21.17 26.16 22.50
N CYS A 9 -20.94 25.51 23.64
CA CYS A 9 -21.92 24.62 24.28
C CYS A 9 -22.34 25.12 25.70
N ALA A 10 -22.29 26.39 25.99
CA ALA A 10 -22.63 26.91 27.34
C ALA A 10 -24.07 26.67 27.75
N PRO A 11 -24.36 26.32 29.02
CA PRO A 11 -23.39 25.98 30.07
C PRO A 11 -22.84 24.59 29.91
N ALA A 12 -21.52 24.48 29.74
CA ALA A 12 -20.84 23.21 29.61
C ALA A 12 -19.64 23.13 30.54
N GLN A 13 -19.41 21.97 31.13
CA GLN A 13 -18.19 21.63 31.85
C GLN A 13 -17.38 20.69 30.98
N PHE A 14 -16.09 20.94 30.87
CA PHE A 14 -15.21 20.03 30.14
C PHE A 14 -14.21 19.33 31.08
N ARG A 15 -13.89 18.08 30.72
CA ARG A 15 -12.87 17.29 31.38
C ARG A 15 -11.96 16.68 30.33
N LEU A 16 -10.66 16.81 30.51
CA LEU A 16 -9.66 16.07 29.73
C LEU A 16 -9.59 14.64 30.28
N LEU A 17 -9.76 13.65 29.41
CA LEU A 17 -9.58 12.24 29.72
C LEU A 17 -8.34 11.73 28.97
N GLY A 18 -7.13 12.06 29.51
CA GLY A 18 -5.88 11.81 28.81
C GLY A 18 -5.56 12.87 27.73
N ASP A 19 -4.57 12.59 26.90
CA ASP A 19 -4.01 13.58 25.97
C ASP A 19 -4.89 13.85 24.75
N GLN A 20 -5.90 13.01 24.49
CA GLN A 20 -6.65 13.03 23.22
C GLN A 20 -8.17 12.99 23.37
N HIS A 21 -8.69 12.67 24.55
CA HIS A 21 -10.13 12.62 24.79
C HIS A 21 -10.59 13.83 25.62
N VAL A 22 -11.65 14.45 25.15
CA VAL A 22 -12.35 15.50 25.87
C VAL A 22 -13.78 15.05 26.13
N MET A 23 -14.21 15.03 27.37
CA MET A 23 -15.60 14.85 27.73
C MET A 23 -16.21 16.22 28.02
N LEU A 24 -17.32 16.53 27.35
CA LEU A 24 -18.14 17.70 27.61
C LEU A 24 -19.43 17.27 28.30
N ILE A 25 -19.71 17.90 29.45
CA ILE A 25 -20.96 17.73 30.17
C ILE A 25 -21.77 19.00 29.93
N VAL A 26 -22.91 18.83 29.22
CA VAL A 26 -23.83 19.92 28.92
C VAL A 26 -25.07 19.75 29.78
N SER A 27 -25.55 20.80 30.43
CA SER A 27 -26.74 20.80 31.27
C SER A 27 -27.82 21.77 30.77
N GLY A 28 -29.06 21.51 31.12
CA GLY A 28 -30.21 22.34 30.77
C GLY A 28 -31.49 21.77 31.37
N ASP A 29 -32.54 22.57 31.35
CA ASP A 29 -33.79 22.26 32.03
C ASP A 29 -34.76 21.44 31.14
N GLU A 30 -34.69 21.64 29.83
CA GLU A 30 -35.54 20.93 28.86
C GLU A 30 -34.77 19.97 27.98
N THR A 31 -35.13 18.67 28.04
CA THR A 31 -34.40 17.60 27.40
C THR A 31 -34.29 17.74 25.89
N ALA A 32 -35.37 18.09 25.21
CA ALA A 32 -35.39 18.21 23.76
C ALA A 32 -34.53 19.38 23.28
N GLU A 33 -34.63 20.53 23.92
CA GLU A 33 -33.82 21.72 23.61
C GLU A 33 -32.35 21.47 23.91
N LEU A 34 -32.04 20.84 25.04
CA LEU A 34 -30.70 20.47 25.44
C LEU A 34 -30.03 19.59 24.38
N MET A 35 -30.72 18.55 23.92
CA MET A 35 -30.19 17.63 22.92
C MET A 35 -29.97 18.33 21.56
N ALA A 36 -30.93 19.15 21.11
CA ALA A 36 -30.82 19.90 19.86
C ALA A 36 -29.62 20.88 19.89
N ARG A 37 -29.48 21.61 20.99
CA ARG A 37 -28.36 22.56 21.22
C ARG A 37 -27.02 21.85 21.27
N THR A 38 -26.94 20.75 21.99
CA THR A 38 -25.72 19.93 22.10
C THR A 38 -25.31 19.40 20.74
N ALA A 39 -26.23 18.86 19.95
CA ALA A 39 -25.96 18.36 18.63
C ALA A 39 -25.52 19.48 17.64
N ALA A 40 -26.10 20.65 17.72
CA ALA A 40 -25.68 21.79 16.91
C ALA A 40 -24.30 22.30 17.28
N GLY A 41 -24.05 22.47 18.58
CA GLY A 41 -22.73 22.88 19.09
C GLY A 41 -21.60 21.88 18.75
N ALA A 42 -21.88 20.59 18.85
CA ALA A 42 -20.92 19.54 18.49
C ALA A 42 -20.58 19.58 16.99
N ARG A 43 -21.57 19.80 16.11
CA ARG A 43 -21.32 19.96 14.66
C ARG A 43 -20.47 21.20 14.36
N GLN A 44 -20.81 22.34 15.00
CA GLN A 44 -20.03 23.58 14.84
C GLN A 44 -18.60 23.41 15.33
N LEU A 45 -18.40 22.78 16.51
CA LEU A 45 -17.07 22.49 17.04
C LEU A 45 -16.25 21.61 16.08
N ARG A 46 -16.86 20.58 15.52
CA ARG A 46 -16.19 19.71 14.55
C ARG A 46 -15.74 20.47 13.31
N MET A 47 -16.60 21.35 12.76
CA MET A 47 -16.24 22.19 11.62
C MET A 47 -15.04 23.09 11.93
N GLN A 48 -15.03 23.76 13.09
CA GLN A 48 -13.94 24.62 13.49
C GLN A 48 -12.63 23.85 13.69
N LEU A 49 -12.69 22.62 14.22
CA LEU A 49 -11.51 21.78 14.38
C LEU A 49 -10.98 21.27 13.02
N GLN A 50 -11.88 20.96 12.09
CA GLN A 50 -11.54 20.56 10.73
C GLN A 50 -10.88 21.72 9.94
N GLU A 51 -11.34 22.95 10.10
CA GLU A 51 -10.68 24.14 9.54
C GLU A 51 -9.27 24.35 10.10
N ALA A 52 -9.03 23.87 11.32
CA ALA A 52 -7.72 23.90 11.98
C ALA A 52 -6.86 22.65 11.69
N ASP A 53 -7.25 21.83 10.68
CA ASP A 53 -6.62 20.56 10.29
C ASP A 53 -6.56 19.52 11.44
N VAL A 54 -7.58 19.56 12.33
CA VAL A 54 -7.74 18.61 13.42
C VAL A 54 -8.93 17.68 13.13
N HIS A 55 -8.63 16.45 12.76
CA HIS A 55 -9.64 15.43 12.51
C HIS A 55 -10.19 14.87 13.82
N THR A 56 -11.50 14.98 14.04
CA THR A 56 -12.14 14.54 15.27
C THR A 56 -13.41 13.75 14.99
N ALA A 57 -13.70 12.83 15.90
CA ALA A 57 -14.99 12.16 15.99
C ALA A 57 -15.69 12.61 17.27
N ILE A 58 -17.01 12.78 17.24
CA ILE A 58 -17.79 13.20 18.41
C ILE A 58 -18.95 12.24 18.60
N GLY A 59 -19.05 11.67 19.81
CA GLY A 59 -20.21 10.89 20.25
C GLY A 59 -21.03 11.68 21.28
N ILE A 60 -22.34 11.65 21.17
CA ILE A 60 -23.28 12.34 22.06
C ILE A 60 -24.18 11.30 22.70
N GLY A 61 -24.22 11.25 24.04
CA GLY A 61 -25.16 10.44 24.81
C GLY A 61 -26.52 11.11 25.00
N GLY A 62 -27.48 10.38 25.50
CA GLY A 62 -28.81 10.89 25.84
C GLY A 62 -28.82 11.87 27.02
N ALA A 63 -29.88 12.59 27.17
CA ALA A 63 -30.11 13.50 28.30
C ALA A 63 -30.88 12.79 29.42
N TYR A 64 -30.30 12.81 30.62
CA TYR A 64 -30.85 12.15 31.79
C TYR A 64 -30.78 13.05 33.02
N ALA A 65 -31.64 12.80 33.99
CA ALA A 65 -31.64 13.54 35.25
C ALA A 65 -30.66 12.94 36.25
N GLY A 66 -30.02 13.80 37.02
CA GLY A 66 -29.17 13.39 38.16
C GLY A 66 -27.82 12.78 37.82
N VAL A 67 -27.07 12.39 38.83
CA VAL A 67 -25.68 11.90 38.68
C VAL A 67 -25.63 10.52 38.03
N ASP A 68 -26.59 9.64 38.33
CA ASP A 68 -26.67 8.29 37.72
C ASP A 68 -26.97 8.38 36.22
N GLY A 69 -27.79 9.38 35.81
CA GLY A 69 -28.05 9.68 34.41
C GLY A 69 -26.79 10.13 33.65
N LEU A 70 -25.90 10.86 34.30
CA LEU A 70 -24.64 11.27 33.72
C LEU A 70 -23.76 10.08 33.32
N ARG A 71 -23.72 9.03 34.17
CA ARG A 71 -22.98 7.80 33.86
C ARG A 71 -23.53 7.09 32.64
N THR A 72 -24.86 6.99 32.54
CA THR A 72 -25.54 6.39 31.38
C THR A 72 -25.25 7.18 30.11
N SER A 73 -25.42 8.51 30.16
CA SER A 73 -25.12 9.40 29.04
C SER A 73 -23.65 9.28 28.57
N ALA A 74 -22.71 9.21 29.50
CA ALA A 74 -21.29 9.04 29.16
C ALA A 74 -21.00 7.68 28.47
N GLN A 75 -21.62 6.60 28.91
CA GLN A 75 -21.49 5.29 28.27
C GLN A 75 -22.09 5.30 26.85
N GLU A 76 -23.24 5.92 26.67
CA GLU A 76 -23.87 6.08 25.38
C GLU A 76 -23.05 6.96 24.44
N ALA A 77 -22.49 8.06 24.94
CA ALA A 77 -21.58 8.92 24.17
C ALA A 77 -20.34 8.14 23.70
N GLN A 78 -19.75 7.31 24.59
CA GLN A 78 -18.63 6.44 24.21
C GLN A 78 -19.01 5.42 23.15
N HIS A 79 -20.20 4.83 23.24
CA HIS A 79 -20.69 3.89 22.23
C HIS A 79 -20.91 4.59 20.86
N ALA A 80 -21.55 5.74 20.87
CA ALA A 80 -21.72 6.55 19.66
C ALA A 80 -20.37 7.00 19.06
N LEU A 81 -19.40 7.36 19.91
CA LEU A 81 -18.06 7.70 19.49
C LEU A 81 -17.36 6.53 18.78
N GLY A 82 -17.60 5.29 19.19
CA GLY A 82 -17.05 4.12 18.53
C GLY A 82 -17.49 3.95 17.09
N TYR A 83 -18.71 4.38 16.75
CA TYR A 83 -19.19 4.44 15.36
C TYR A 83 -18.74 5.73 14.65
N ALA A 84 -18.71 6.85 15.36
CA ALA A 84 -18.24 8.13 14.83
C ALA A 84 -16.75 8.05 14.38
N PHE A 85 -15.96 7.17 14.98
CA PHE A 85 -14.60 6.87 14.58
C PHE A 85 -14.48 6.54 13.08
N SER A 86 -15.36 5.67 12.57
CA SER A 86 -15.29 5.22 11.17
C SER A 86 -15.84 6.23 10.19
N THR A 87 -16.80 7.07 10.58
CA THR A 87 -17.44 8.05 9.69
C THR A 87 -16.79 9.43 9.75
N GLY A 88 -16.12 9.77 10.86
CA GLY A 88 -15.64 11.10 11.15
C GLY A 88 -16.77 12.11 11.40
N GLU A 89 -17.99 11.63 11.69
CA GLU A 89 -19.19 12.44 11.91
C GLU A 89 -19.42 12.70 13.40
N THR A 90 -20.34 13.62 13.69
CA THR A 90 -20.92 13.76 15.02
C THR A 90 -22.13 12.84 15.11
N LEU A 91 -22.08 11.84 15.98
CA LEU A 91 -23.15 10.87 16.15
C LEU A 91 -23.84 11.03 17.51
N LEU A 92 -25.17 11.07 17.47
CA LEU A 92 -26.02 10.90 18.64
C LEU A 92 -26.16 9.39 18.92
N PHE A 93 -26.16 9.01 20.20
CA PHE A 93 -26.45 7.64 20.58
C PHE A 93 -27.86 7.23 20.12
N ASP A 94 -27.94 6.12 19.43
CA ASP A 94 -29.16 5.44 19.03
C ASP A 94 -28.93 3.93 19.24
N PRO A 95 -29.80 3.22 19.96
CA PRO A 95 -29.73 1.78 20.11
C PRO A 95 -29.70 1.00 18.79
N GLU A 96 -30.26 1.58 17.72
CA GLU A 96 -30.27 0.99 16.37
C GLU A 96 -28.93 1.13 15.63
N LEU A 97 -27.98 1.94 16.11
CA LEU A 97 -26.64 2.08 15.48
C LEU A 97 -25.97 0.73 15.26
N ARG A 98 -26.16 -0.21 16.22
CA ARG A 98 -25.58 -1.56 16.11
C ARG A 98 -26.18 -2.35 14.94
N LYS A 99 -27.47 -2.15 14.62
CA LYS A 99 -28.14 -2.81 13.49
C LYS A 99 -27.75 -2.21 12.14
N ALA A 100 -27.40 -0.94 12.13
CA ALA A 100 -26.94 -0.22 10.96
C ALA A 100 -25.45 -0.46 10.64
N SER A 101 -24.70 -1.03 11.56
CA SER A 101 -23.28 -1.35 11.40
C SER A 101 -23.10 -2.63 10.60
N GLY A 102 -22.24 -2.58 9.57
CA GLY A 102 -21.81 -3.74 8.80
C GLY A 102 -20.58 -4.41 9.39
N SER A 103 -20.34 -5.67 9.02
CA SER A 103 -19.12 -6.40 9.38
C SER A 103 -18.01 -6.19 8.33
N LEU A 104 -16.75 -6.29 8.75
CA LEU A 104 -15.57 -6.33 7.86
C LEU A 104 -15.29 -7.74 7.31
N GLN A 105 -15.96 -8.76 7.80
CA GLN A 105 -15.80 -10.15 7.35
C GLN A 105 -16.67 -10.43 6.14
N THR A 106 -16.29 -9.89 4.99
CA THR A 106 -17.01 -10.06 3.72
C THR A 106 -16.00 -10.15 2.58
N ASP A 107 -16.36 -10.84 1.51
CA ASP A 107 -15.49 -11.14 0.38
C ASP A 107 -15.00 -9.89 -0.38
N ASP A 108 -15.75 -8.79 -0.33
CA ASP A 108 -15.41 -7.52 -0.97
C ASP A 108 -14.49 -6.61 -0.14
N CYS A 109 -14.15 -7.02 1.10
CA CYS A 109 -13.29 -6.26 2.00
C CYS A 109 -11.87 -6.82 2.01
N PRO A 110 -10.84 -6.05 1.60
CA PRO A 110 -9.46 -6.53 1.61
C PRO A 110 -9.00 -6.92 3.01
N THR A 111 -8.33 -8.04 3.12
CA THR A 111 -7.76 -8.47 4.40
C THR A 111 -6.39 -7.83 4.63
N ALA A 112 -6.02 -7.64 5.91
CA ALA A 112 -4.69 -7.16 6.28
C ALA A 112 -3.56 -8.05 5.69
N ALA A 113 -3.80 -9.36 5.59
CA ALA A 113 -2.84 -10.30 5.01
C ALA A 113 -2.67 -10.09 3.50
N LEU A 114 -3.74 -9.82 2.77
CA LEU A 114 -3.69 -9.54 1.33
C LEU A 114 -2.92 -8.24 1.05
N ILE A 115 -3.17 -7.18 1.82
CA ILE A 115 -2.44 -5.91 1.69
C ILE A 115 -0.94 -6.13 1.95
N ALA A 116 -0.58 -6.81 3.04
CA ALA A 116 0.80 -7.07 3.39
C ALA A 116 1.53 -7.94 2.35
N SER A 117 0.90 -9.01 1.84
CA SER A 117 1.49 -9.86 0.80
C SER A 117 1.67 -9.13 -0.53
N THR A 118 0.73 -8.25 -0.88
CA THR A 118 0.83 -7.40 -2.07
C THR A 118 1.99 -6.40 -1.94
N LEU A 119 2.18 -5.83 -0.75
CA LEU A 119 3.31 -4.96 -0.45
C LEU A 119 4.65 -5.73 -0.55
N GLN A 120 4.68 -6.99 -0.08
CA GLN A 120 5.86 -7.86 -0.17
C GLN A 120 6.25 -8.18 -1.62
N SER A 121 5.29 -8.37 -2.51
CA SER A 121 5.54 -8.65 -3.93
C SER A 121 6.07 -7.44 -4.71
N GLY A 122 6.22 -6.27 -4.08
CA GLY A 122 6.67 -5.03 -4.71
C GLY A 122 5.57 -4.29 -5.49
N SER A 123 4.33 -4.75 -5.42
CA SER A 123 3.18 -4.12 -6.09
C SER A 123 2.60 -2.97 -5.25
N GLY A 124 3.40 -1.92 -5.01
CA GLY A 124 3.05 -0.83 -4.11
C GLY A 124 1.76 -0.11 -4.46
N ASN A 125 1.53 0.22 -5.74
CA ASN A 125 0.29 0.86 -6.18
C ASN A 125 -0.94 0.02 -5.85
N ARG A 126 -0.83 -1.30 -6.02
CA ARG A 126 -1.93 -2.22 -5.69
C ARG A 126 -2.16 -2.33 -4.18
N ALA A 127 -1.11 -2.29 -3.37
CA ALA A 127 -1.24 -2.27 -1.92
C ALA A 127 -1.98 -1.01 -1.45
N LEU A 128 -1.61 0.18 -1.96
CA LEU A 128 -2.29 1.45 -1.68
C LEU A 128 -3.78 1.42 -2.08
N GLU A 129 -4.13 0.86 -3.24
CA GLU A 129 -5.52 0.68 -3.66
C GLU A 129 -6.31 -0.20 -2.69
N LEU A 130 -5.73 -1.33 -2.27
CA LEU A 130 -6.35 -2.25 -1.32
C LEU A 130 -6.53 -1.60 0.05
N THR A 131 -5.55 -0.83 0.52
CA THR A 131 -5.63 -0.05 1.75
C THR A 131 -6.76 0.97 1.65
N GLY A 132 -6.83 1.76 0.59
CA GLY A 132 -7.92 2.69 0.34
C GLY A 132 -9.30 2.02 0.33
N THR A 133 -9.39 0.83 -0.27
CA THR A 133 -10.62 0.02 -0.28
C THR A 133 -11.01 -0.44 1.13
N LEU A 134 -10.06 -0.90 1.95
CA LEU A 134 -10.31 -1.29 3.34
C LEU A 134 -10.90 -0.14 4.15
N PHE A 135 -10.27 1.04 4.09
CA PHE A 135 -10.78 2.23 4.82
C PHE A 135 -12.14 2.71 4.29
N THR A 136 -12.37 2.59 2.98
CA THR A 136 -13.68 2.89 2.38
C THR A 136 -14.76 1.92 2.87
N CYS A 137 -14.44 0.62 2.99
CA CYS A 137 -15.33 -0.38 3.58
C CYS A 137 -15.67 -0.04 5.04
N MET A 138 -14.66 0.30 5.85
CA MET A 138 -14.89 0.69 7.25
C MET A 138 -15.85 1.89 7.36
N ARG A 139 -15.63 2.92 6.54
CA ARG A 139 -16.45 4.14 6.52
C ARG A 139 -17.87 3.86 6.02
N ARG A 140 -18.01 3.23 4.86
CA ARG A 140 -19.31 2.99 4.21
C ARG A 140 -20.21 2.10 5.06
N ARG A 141 -19.63 1.11 5.75
CA ARG A 141 -20.37 0.18 6.60
C ARG A 141 -20.54 0.67 8.03
N ARG A 142 -20.04 1.84 8.37
CA ARG A 142 -20.09 2.42 9.72
C ARG A 142 -19.63 1.43 10.80
N VAL A 143 -18.48 0.79 10.55
CA VAL A 143 -17.98 -0.27 11.43
C VAL A 143 -17.56 0.32 12.76
N HIS A 144 -17.96 -0.32 13.86
CA HIS A 144 -17.56 0.13 15.19
C HIS A 144 -16.05 -0.01 15.41
N VAL A 145 -15.46 0.91 16.16
CA VAL A 145 -14.01 0.96 16.42
C VAL A 145 -13.46 -0.35 17.00
N SER A 146 -14.24 -1.07 17.82
CA SER A 146 -13.84 -2.36 18.38
C SER A 146 -13.60 -3.45 17.33
N GLU A 147 -14.23 -3.35 16.16
CA GLU A 147 -14.01 -4.26 15.03
C GLU A 147 -12.90 -3.75 14.09
N CYS A 148 -12.77 -2.45 13.92
CA CYS A 148 -11.70 -1.86 13.12
C CYS A 148 -10.32 -2.10 13.75
N ARG A 149 -10.21 -1.92 15.08
CA ARG A 149 -8.95 -1.98 15.82
C ARG A 149 -8.15 -3.26 15.63
N PRO A 150 -8.72 -4.48 15.78
CA PRO A 150 -7.96 -5.72 15.56
C PRO A 150 -7.42 -5.85 14.14
N VAL A 151 -8.19 -5.42 13.13
CA VAL A 151 -7.80 -5.46 11.72
C VAL A 151 -6.65 -4.51 11.46
N LEU A 152 -6.72 -3.29 11.98
CA LEU A 152 -5.68 -2.27 11.83
C LEU A 152 -4.40 -2.65 12.57
N GLN A 153 -4.51 -3.20 13.78
CA GLN A 153 -3.36 -3.73 14.53
C GLN A 153 -2.68 -4.88 13.80
N ARG A 154 -3.47 -5.81 13.24
CA ARG A 154 -2.94 -6.91 12.43
C ARG A 154 -2.23 -6.39 11.18
N LEU A 155 -2.80 -5.42 10.49
CA LEU A 155 -2.18 -4.77 9.34
C LEU A 155 -0.84 -4.15 9.73
N GLN A 156 -0.79 -3.40 10.83
CA GLN A 156 0.44 -2.79 11.34
C GLN A 156 1.53 -3.82 11.64
N ILE A 157 1.19 -4.91 12.33
CA ILE A 157 2.15 -5.98 12.65
C ILE A 157 2.71 -6.61 11.37
N LEU A 158 1.83 -6.93 10.42
CA LEU A 158 2.24 -7.52 9.15
C LEU A 158 3.11 -6.56 8.34
N MET A 159 2.78 -5.28 8.29
CA MET A 159 3.59 -4.27 7.62
C MET A 159 4.95 -4.06 8.31
N ALA A 160 4.98 -4.03 9.64
CA ALA A 160 6.21 -3.90 10.42
C ALA A 160 7.16 -5.08 10.20
N SER A 161 6.65 -6.29 9.91
CA SER A 161 7.46 -7.47 9.61
C SER A 161 8.31 -7.34 8.33
N HIS A 162 8.00 -6.36 7.46
CA HIS A 162 8.78 -6.06 6.26
C HIS A 162 9.99 -5.15 6.52
N LEU A 163 10.09 -4.58 7.73
CA LEU A 163 11.16 -3.69 8.15
C LEU A 163 12.21 -4.43 8.98
N THR A 164 13.47 -4.05 8.82
CA THR A 164 14.53 -4.47 9.74
C THR A 164 14.37 -3.74 11.08
N ARG A 165 15.04 -4.26 12.13
CA ARG A 165 15.01 -3.63 13.46
C ARG A 165 15.46 -2.17 13.41
N GLU A 166 16.49 -1.85 12.62
CA GLU A 166 16.98 -0.48 12.45
C GLU A 166 15.98 0.42 11.72
N GLN A 167 15.35 -0.10 10.65
CA GLN A 167 14.31 0.62 9.92
C GLN A 167 13.08 0.88 10.80
N LEU A 168 12.71 -0.09 11.63
CA LEU A 168 11.59 0.04 12.56
C LEU A 168 11.87 1.12 13.64
N GLN A 169 13.11 1.24 14.10
CA GLN A 169 13.50 2.32 15.02
C GLN A 169 13.41 3.71 14.40
N ARG A 170 13.59 3.83 13.08
CA ARG A 170 13.47 5.09 12.35
C ARG A 170 12.03 5.42 11.95
N ALA A 171 11.10 4.51 12.14
CA ALA A 171 9.69 4.66 11.76
C ALA A 171 8.69 4.91 12.92
N PRO A 172 9.07 5.36 14.15
CA PRO A 172 8.14 5.39 15.27
C PRO A 172 6.95 6.33 15.05
N ALA A 173 7.13 7.43 14.31
CA ALA A 173 6.06 8.36 13.99
C ALA A 173 5.09 7.85 12.88
N MET A 174 5.43 6.73 12.24
CA MET A 174 4.62 6.08 11.20
C MET A 174 3.90 4.84 11.71
N LEU A 175 4.27 4.35 12.91
CA LEU A 175 3.51 3.30 13.58
C LEU A 175 2.14 3.85 13.92
N LEU A 176 1.12 3.00 13.76
CA LEU A 176 -0.26 3.42 13.96
C LEU A 176 -0.42 4.15 15.28
N PRO A 177 -1.03 5.32 15.26
CA PRO A 177 -1.36 6.02 16.48
C PRO A 177 -2.27 5.14 17.34
N GLN A 178 -2.29 5.42 18.62
CA GLN A 178 -3.19 4.77 19.57
C GLN A 178 -4.62 4.77 19.01
N PRO A 179 -5.45 3.78 19.32
CA PRO A 179 -6.79 3.57 18.72
C PRO A 179 -7.81 4.67 18.98
N GLU A 180 -7.38 5.78 19.47
CA GLU A 180 -8.14 6.97 19.90
C GLU A 180 -8.22 8.03 18.80
N TYR A 181 -7.44 7.89 17.72
CA TYR A 181 -7.44 8.80 16.58
C TYR A 181 -8.62 8.54 15.63
N ALA A 182 -9.08 9.57 14.93
CA ALA A 182 -10.05 9.40 13.87
C ALA A 182 -9.53 8.47 12.77
N LEU A 183 -10.43 7.72 12.13
CA LEU A 183 -10.08 6.74 11.09
C LEU A 183 -9.21 7.36 9.98
N GLU A 184 -9.42 8.63 9.66
CA GLU A 184 -8.67 9.35 8.65
C GLU A 184 -7.19 9.53 9.03
N GLU A 185 -6.89 9.84 10.29
CA GLU A 185 -5.51 9.95 10.77
C GLU A 185 -4.80 8.59 10.75
N VAL A 186 -5.53 7.53 11.09
CA VAL A 186 -5.04 6.15 11.00
C VAL A 186 -4.74 5.81 9.54
N ARG A 187 -5.62 6.16 8.61
CA ARG A 187 -5.41 5.98 7.17
C ARG A 187 -4.11 6.64 6.69
N LEU A 188 -3.96 7.92 7.00
CA LEU A 188 -2.75 8.69 6.64
C LEU A 188 -1.47 8.09 7.24
N SER A 189 -1.56 7.53 8.44
CA SER A 189 -0.42 6.86 9.08
C SER A 189 -0.06 5.55 8.41
N VAL A 190 -1.07 4.76 7.99
CA VAL A 190 -0.86 3.53 7.22
C VAL A 190 -0.23 3.84 5.87
N GLU A 191 -0.74 4.82 5.14
CA GLU A 191 -0.19 5.23 3.83
C GLU A 191 1.26 5.72 3.94
N ARG A 192 1.59 6.47 4.98
CA ARG A 192 2.98 6.88 5.25
C ARG A 192 3.89 5.68 5.53
N LEU A 193 3.40 4.70 6.29
CA LEU A 193 4.15 3.48 6.56
C LEU A 193 4.36 2.65 5.29
N GLU A 194 3.33 2.52 4.44
CA GLU A 194 3.44 1.88 3.12
C GLU A 194 4.50 2.56 2.25
N GLY A 195 4.44 3.88 2.13
CA GLY A 195 5.45 4.66 1.39
C GLY A 195 6.87 4.45 1.91
N TYR A 196 7.04 4.42 3.24
CA TYR A 196 8.34 4.14 3.87
C TYR A 196 8.84 2.71 3.57
N ILE A 197 7.97 1.71 3.64
CA ILE A 197 8.33 0.32 3.30
C ILE A 197 8.77 0.23 1.84
N LEU A 198 8.02 0.84 0.92
CA LEU A 198 8.37 0.86 -0.50
C LEU A 198 9.72 1.57 -0.75
N GLN A 199 9.98 2.67 -0.06
CA GLN A 199 11.27 3.35 -0.12
C GLN A 199 12.41 2.44 0.39
N CYS A 200 12.21 1.75 1.51
CA CYS A 200 13.19 0.79 2.03
C CYS A 200 13.43 -0.38 1.06
N GLN A 201 12.38 -0.88 0.41
CA GLN A 201 12.49 -1.94 -0.61
C GLN A 201 13.25 -1.44 -1.85
N ALA A 202 12.96 -0.23 -2.33
CA ALA A 202 13.68 0.39 -3.43
C ALA A 202 15.17 0.55 -3.11
N GLN A 203 15.51 0.99 -1.89
CA GLN A 203 16.90 1.10 -1.45
C GLN A 203 17.60 -0.26 -1.36
N ARG A 204 16.92 -1.32 -0.91
CA ARG A 204 17.46 -2.69 -0.93
C ARG A 204 17.71 -3.17 -2.36
N ASN A 205 16.83 -2.82 -3.28
CA ASN A 205 16.95 -3.16 -4.70
C ASN A 205 17.99 -2.30 -5.43
N ASP A 206 18.47 -1.22 -4.84
CA ASP A 206 19.51 -0.34 -5.40
C ASP A 206 20.93 -0.64 -4.86
N THR A 207 21.15 -1.87 -4.39
CA THR A 207 22.51 -2.32 -4.08
C THR A 207 23.40 -2.23 -5.32
N PRO A 208 24.72 -2.03 -5.19
CA PRO A 208 25.65 -2.04 -6.31
C PRO A 208 25.50 -3.29 -7.19
N ALA A 209 25.22 -4.45 -6.56
CA ALA A 209 24.97 -5.71 -7.25
C ALA A 209 23.66 -5.66 -8.07
N ALA A 210 22.57 -5.23 -7.47
CA ALA A 210 21.28 -5.12 -8.16
C ALA A 210 21.33 -4.10 -9.31
N ARG A 211 22.03 -2.98 -9.11
CA ARG A 211 22.27 -1.96 -10.14
C ARG A 211 23.08 -2.53 -11.29
N CYS A 212 24.19 -3.19 -10.99
CA CYS A 212 25.03 -3.87 -11.99
C CYS A 212 24.20 -4.86 -12.82
N GLY A 213 23.39 -5.71 -12.16
CA GLY A 213 22.54 -6.68 -12.86
C GLY A 213 21.47 -6.02 -13.75
N ARG A 214 20.86 -4.91 -13.32
CA ARG A 214 19.88 -4.15 -14.16
C ARG A 214 20.57 -3.53 -15.36
N MET A 215 21.66 -2.79 -15.15
CA MET A 215 22.40 -2.13 -16.23
C MET A 215 22.92 -3.14 -17.25
N ALA A 216 23.34 -4.33 -16.79
CA ALA A 216 23.76 -5.41 -17.69
C ALA A 216 22.61 -5.88 -18.60
N VAL A 217 21.45 -6.14 -18.02
CA VAL A 217 20.26 -6.58 -18.80
C VAL A 217 19.85 -5.52 -19.80
N GLU A 218 19.81 -4.24 -19.39
CA GLU A 218 19.51 -3.10 -20.28
C GLU A 218 20.50 -2.97 -21.42
N TYR A 219 21.82 -3.06 -21.12
CA TYR A 219 22.85 -2.97 -22.12
C TYR A 219 22.77 -4.11 -23.12
N ILE A 220 22.61 -5.36 -22.65
CA ILE A 220 22.45 -6.52 -23.53
C ILE A 220 21.17 -6.36 -24.39
N GLY A 221 20.07 -5.89 -23.80
CA GLY A 221 18.82 -5.65 -24.50
C GLY A 221 18.92 -4.59 -25.60
N ALA A 222 19.77 -3.57 -25.41
CA ALA A 222 20.03 -2.53 -26.42
C ALA A 222 21.00 -2.97 -27.52
N HIS A 223 21.92 -3.91 -27.22
CA HIS A 223 23.03 -4.27 -28.11
C HIS A 223 23.01 -5.72 -28.60
N TYR A 224 21.94 -6.50 -28.32
CA TYR A 224 21.90 -7.93 -28.69
C TYR A 224 22.05 -8.18 -30.19
N ALA A 225 21.66 -7.21 -31.02
CA ALA A 225 21.77 -7.29 -32.48
C ALA A 225 23.20 -7.07 -33.02
N ASP A 226 24.09 -6.58 -32.18
CA ASP A 226 25.50 -6.44 -32.54
C ASP A 226 26.21 -7.81 -32.50
N CYS A 227 26.68 -8.26 -33.65
CA CYS A 227 27.40 -9.54 -33.78
C CYS A 227 28.73 -9.56 -33.00
N ASP A 228 29.34 -8.40 -32.76
CA ASP A 228 30.62 -8.25 -32.07
C ASP A 228 30.45 -8.05 -30.56
N LEU A 229 29.23 -7.98 -30.03
CA LEU A 229 29.00 -7.84 -28.60
C LEU A 229 29.69 -8.96 -27.79
N LYS A 230 30.68 -8.58 -27.00
CA LYS A 230 31.47 -9.48 -26.16
C LYS A 230 31.36 -9.10 -24.67
N LEU A 231 31.64 -10.08 -23.81
CA LEU A 231 31.65 -9.83 -22.36
C LEU A 231 32.62 -8.71 -21.92
N PRO A 232 33.83 -8.57 -22.47
CA PRO A 232 34.74 -7.48 -22.12
C PRO A 232 34.10 -6.07 -22.32
N ASP A 233 33.36 -5.85 -23.40
CA ASP A 233 32.73 -4.57 -23.71
C ASP A 233 31.68 -4.21 -22.65
N LEU A 234 30.89 -5.19 -22.23
CA LEU A 234 29.94 -5.04 -21.15
C LEU A 234 30.63 -4.75 -19.81
N LEU A 235 31.75 -5.45 -19.51
CA LEU A 235 32.49 -5.23 -18.26
C LEU A 235 33.12 -3.84 -18.21
N GLU A 236 33.64 -3.34 -19.31
CA GLU A 236 34.16 -1.98 -19.45
C GLU A 236 33.06 -0.95 -19.24
N HIS A 237 31.90 -1.14 -19.88
CA HIS A 237 30.74 -0.27 -19.71
C HIS A 237 30.25 -0.19 -18.26
N LEU A 238 30.23 -1.33 -17.55
CA LEU A 238 29.77 -1.41 -16.16
C LEU A 238 30.84 -1.02 -15.13
N GLY A 239 32.11 -0.93 -15.53
CA GLY A 239 33.23 -0.65 -14.62
C GLY A 239 33.47 -1.71 -13.56
N VAL A 240 33.21 -3.01 -13.84
CA VAL A 240 33.28 -4.10 -12.88
C VAL A 240 34.21 -5.24 -13.33
N SER A 241 34.72 -5.99 -12.36
CA SER A 241 35.53 -7.17 -12.66
C SER A 241 34.65 -8.33 -13.18
N ARG A 242 35.25 -9.19 -14.00
CA ARG A 242 34.60 -10.39 -14.55
C ARG A 242 34.06 -11.33 -13.47
N SER A 243 34.78 -11.52 -12.38
CA SER A 243 34.36 -12.39 -11.28
C SER A 243 33.13 -11.84 -10.59
N TYR A 244 33.14 -10.57 -10.22
CA TYR A 244 32.01 -9.88 -9.60
C TYR A 244 30.77 -9.92 -10.50
N PHE A 245 30.93 -9.53 -11.77
CA PHE A 245 29.84 -9.57 -12.75
C PHE A 245 29.22 -10.96 -12.87
N SER A 246 30.05 -12.02 -13.03
CA SER A 246 29.54 -13.38 -13.24
C SER A 246 28.69 -13.87 -12.08
N THR A 247 29.07 -13.55 -10.83
CA THR A 247 28.29 -13.87 -9.63
C THR A 247 26.97 -13.11 -9.62
N VAL A 248 27.02 -11.79 -9.73
CA VAL A 248 25.86 -10.89 -9.65
C VAL A 248 24.87 -11.17 -10.79
N PHE A 249 25.37 -11.34 -12.01
CA PHE A 249 24.51 -11.56 -13.17
C PHE A 249 23.79 -12.92 -13.11
N LYS A 250 24.52 -13.97 -12.64
CA LYS A 250 23.95 -15.30 -12.47
C LYS A 250 22.91 -15.33 -11.33
N GLU A 251 23.15 -14.62 -10.22
CA GLU A 251 22.16 -14.47 -9.15
C GLU A 251 20.90 -13.75 -9.65
N LYS A 252 21.05 -12.72 -10.49
CA LYS A 252 19.94 -11.92 -11.02
C LYS A 252 19.13 -12.63 -12.09
N THR A 253 19.80 -13.34 -13.02
CA THR A 253 19.17 -13.88 -14.24
C THR A 253 19.05 -15.41 -14.24
N GLY A 254 19.74 -16.10 -13.33
CA GLY A 254 19.86 -17.56 -13.32
C GLY A 254 20.80 -18.11 -14.41
N GLN A 255 21.41 -17.24 -15.22
CA GLN A 255 22.15 -17.62 -16.44
C GLN A 255 23.50 -16.92 -16.52
N SER A 256 24.43 -17.49 -17.29
CA SER A 256 25.65 -16.79 -17.70
C SER A 256 25.33 -15.75 -18.78
N PHE A 257 26.24 -14.79 -19.00
CA PHE A 257 26.12 -13.77 -20.05
C PHE A 257 25.87 -14.39 -21.44
N VAL A 258 26.66 -15.42 -21.82
CA VAL A 258 26.53 -16.08 -23.13
C VAL A 258 25.17 -16.78 -23.28
N GLU A 259 24.73 -17.46 -22.24
CA GLU A 259 23.42 -18.12 -22.23
C GLU A 259 22.28 -17.13 -22.34
N TYR A 260 22.35 -16.04 -21.57
CA TYR A 260 21.35 -14.98 -21.58
C TYR A 260 21.25 -14.29 -22.95
N LEU A 261 22.40 -13.86 -23.51
CA LEU A 261 22.44 -13.24 -24.84
C LEU A 261 21.91 -14.18 -25.91
N THR A 262 22.33 -15.46 -25.87
CA THR A 262 21.84 -16.46 -26.83
C THR A 262 20.34 -16.65 -26.72
N ASN A 263 19.80 -16.77 -25.52
CA ASN A 263 18.36 -16.92 -25.29
C ASN A 263 17.58 -15.70 -25.79
N LEU A 264 18.06 -14.49 -25.49
CA LEU A 264 17.43 -13.27 -25.98
C LEU A 264 17.38 -13.21 -27.50
N ARG A 265 18.50 -13.53 -28.15
CA ARG A 265 18.56 -13.63 -29.62
C ARG A 265 17.59 -14.68 -30.19
N MET A 266 17.45 -15.83 -29.52
CA MET A 266 16.50 -16.87 -29.94
C MET A 266 15.05 -16.42 -29.78
N GLU A 267 14.69 -15.72 -28.70
CA GLU A 267 13.34 -15.17 -28.55
C GLU A 267 13.04 -14.12 -29.63
N LYS A 268 13.98 -13.25 -29.93
CA LYS A 268 13.85 -12.29 -31.04
C LYS A 268 13.76 -12.98 -32.42
N ALA A 269 14.49 -14.07 -32.62
CA ALA A 269 14.34 -14.88 -33.82
C ALA A 269 12.92 -15.43 -33.99
N LYS A 270 12.34 -15.96 -32.91
CA LYS A 270 10.94 -16.47 -32.93
C LYS A 270 9.95 -15.37 -33.27
N GLU A 271 10.11 -14.15 -32.70
CA GLU A 271 9.31 -12.97 -33.05
C GLU A 271 9.38 -12.67 -34.55
N TYR A 272 10.59 -12.54 -35.12
CA TYR A 272 10.76 -12.30 -36.55
C TYR A 272 10.21 -13.42 -37.45
N LEU A 273 10.34 -14.67 -37.01
CA LEU A 273 9.83 -15.82 -37.79
C LEU A 273 8.29 -15.85 -37.85
N ARG A 274 7.61 -15.37 -36.78
CA ARG A 274 6.15 -15.27 -36.73
C ARG A 274 5.61 -14.04 -37.46
N GLU A 275 6.26 -12.90 -37.25
CA GLU A 275 5.71 -11.60 -37.61
C GLU A 275 6.15 -11.12 -39.00
N THR A 276 7.21 -11.74 -39.59
CA THR A 276 7.80 -11.25 -40.83
C THR A 276 8.01 -12.35 -41.86
N GLY A 277 8.11 -11.95 -43.14
CA GLY A 277 8.49 -12.83 -44.25
C GLY A 277 10.01 -12.92 -44.48
N LEU A 278 10.85 -12.38 -43.58
CA LEU A 278 12.32 -12.31 -43.73
C LEU A 278 12.94 -13.69 -43.93
N CYS A 279 13.96 -13.77 -44.79
CA CYS A 279 14.73 -15.00 -44.94
C CYS A 279 15.55 -15.32 -43.69
N THR A 280 15.89 -16.61 -43.50
CA THR A 280 16.64 -17.07 -42.31
C THR A 280 17.97 -16.32 -42.11
N TYR A 281 18.68 -16.01 -43.22
CA TYR A 281 19.93 -15.26 -43.13
C TYR A 281 19.74 -13.80 -42.73
N GLU A 282 18.63 -13.15 -43.15
CA GLU A 282 18.29 -11.78 -42.76
C GLU A 282 17.92 -11.70 -41.26
N ILE A 283 17.24 -12.74 -40.78
CA ILE A 283 16.93 -12.85 -39.36
C ILE A 283 18.23 -13.03 -38.54
N ALA A 284 19.13 -13.93 -39.01
CA ALA A 284 20.41 -14.15 -38.35
C ALA A 284 21.21 -12.84 -38.19
N ASP A 285 21.29 -12.05 -39.25
CA ASP A 285 21.98 -10.75 -39.25
C ASP A 285 21.31 -9.79 -38.25
N ARG A 286 19.98 -9.65 -38.29
CA ARG A 286 19.24 -8.71 -37.42
C ARG A 286 19.29 -9.05 -35.92
N ILE A 287 19.57 -10.30 -35.58
CA ILE A 287 19.69 -10.72 -34.16
C ILE A 287 21.15 -10.91 -33.73
N GLY A 288 22.12 -10.47 -34.53
CA GLY A 288 23.52 -10.44 -34.19
C GLY A 288 24.25 -11.78 -34.35
N PHE A 289 23.82 -12.66 -35.26
CA PHE A 289 24.58 -13.86 -35.66
C PHE A 289 25.36 -13.60 -36.93
N ALA A 290 26.69 -13.57 -36.84
CA ALA A 290 27.56 -13.37 -38.00
C ALA A 290 27.48 -14.53 -39.01
N ASP A 291 27.17 -15.77 -38.52
CA ASP A 291 27.04 -16.96 -39.38
C ASP A 291 25.59 -17.51 -39.32
N PRO A 292 24.81 -17.40 -40.43
CA PRO A 292 23.46 -17.93 -40.53
C PRO A 292 23.36 -19.47 -40.36
N HIS A 293 24.43 -20.20 -40.69
CA HIS A 293 24.45 -21.65 -40.46
C HIS A 293 24.54 -21.96 -38.97
N TYR A 294 25.41 -21.26 -38.24
CA TYR A 294 25.54 -21.40 -36.80
C TYR A 294 24.24 -20.96 -36.08
N PHE A 295 23.59 -19.92 -36.57
CA PHE A 295 22.26 -19.53 -36.07
C PHE A 295 21.26 -20.69 -36.23
N SER A 296 21.15 -21.29 -37.42
CA SER A 296 20.19 -22.35 -37.71
C SER A 296 20.42 -23.59 -36.81
N LEU A 297 21.67 -23.95 -36.57
CA LEU A 297 22.04 -25.05 -35.67
C LEU A 297 21.67 -24.72 -34.21
N THR A 298 21.97 -23.50 -33.77
CA THR A 298 21.67 -23.04 -32.40
C THR A 298 20.17 -22.97 -32.16
N PHE A 299 19.40 -22.47 -33.14
CA PHE A 299 17.95 -22.37 -33.08
C PHE A 299 17.34 -23.78 -32.98
N ARG A 300 17.77 -24.72 -33.83
CA ARG A 300 17.30 -26.12 -33.78
C ARG A 300 17.65 -26.79 -32.45
N ARG A 301 18.84 -26.54 -31.88
CA ARG A 301 19.23 -27.11 -30.58
C ARG A 301 18.35 -26.60 -29.46
N ARG A 302 17.90 -25.34 -29.52
CA ARG A 302 17.09 -24.69 -28.47
C ARG A 302 15.59 -24.97 -28.60
N THR A 303 15.08 -25.07 -29.83
CA THR A 303 13.64 -25.19 -30.10
C THR A 303 13.21 -26.58 -30.57
N GLY A 304 14.16 -27.45 -30.92
CA GLY A 304 13.88 -28.74 -31.54
C GLY A 304 13.58 -28.69 -33.04
N MET A 305 13.39 -27.50 -33.62
CA MET A 305 12.98 -27.28 -35.01
C MET A 305 13.94 -26.36 -35.73
N THR A 306 14.07 -26.51 -37.06
CA THR A 306 14.77 -25.52 -37.88
C THR A 306 13.93 -24.22 -37.95
N PRO A 307 14.55 -23.06 -38.23
CA PRO A 307 13.81 -21.79 -38.39
C PRO A 307 12.68 -21.89 -39.41
N LYS A 308 12.89 -22.62 -40.51
CA LYS A 308 11.85 -22.85 -41.53
C LYS A 308 10.69 -23.67 -41.00
N GLN A 309 10.96 -24.80 -40.33
CA GLN A 309 9.94 -25.62 -39.69
C GLN A 309 9.15 -24.86 -38.62
N TYR A 310 9.84 -24.06 -37.83
CA TYR A 310 9.19 -23.23 -36.81
C TYR A 310 8.21 -22.23 -37.42
N ARG A 311 8.59 -21.55 -38.50
CA ARG A 311 7.70 -20.64 -39.24
C ARG A 311 6.48 -21.34 -39.85
N GLU A 312 6.65 -22.57 -40.34
CA GLU A 312 5.54 -23.36 -40.91
C GLU A 312 4.57 -23.88 -39.86
N ALA A 313 5.05 -24.15 -38.66
CA ALA A 313 4.26 -24.63 -37.53
C ALA A 313 3.46 -23.52 -36.80
N GLU A 314 3.92 -22.27 -36.91
CA GLU A 314 3.31 -21.09 -36.24
C GLU A 314 2.37 -20.29 -37.20
N LYS A 315 2.22 -20.73 -38.48
CA LYS A 315 1.23 -20.21 -39.43
C LYS A 315 -0.08 -20.92 -39.31
#